data_0733a80de974585fcc6d5ba8ed46305d
#
_entry.id   0733a80de974585fcc6d5ba8ed46305d
#
_cell.length_a   1.000
_cell.length_b   1.000
_cell.length_c   1.000
_cell.angle_alpha   90.00
_cell.angle_beta   90.00
_cell.angle_gamma   90.00
#
_symmetry.space_group_name_H-M   'P 1'
#
loop_
_entity.id
_entity.type
_entity.pdbx_description
1 polymer ?
#
loop_
_entity_poly.entity_id
_entity_poly.type
_entity_poly.pdbx_seq_one_letter_code
_entity_poly.pdbx_strand_id
1 'polypeptide(L)'
;MQNVSCPSCGANVQFKSHASVIAVCEYCKSTIIKDADAVKDIGRMSDVLDDYSPIQIGTAGRFGSQGFTVIGRIQLRYDAGLWNEWYLLFDDGNPAWLSDASGQYTLTFEKQNGALLPAFNDIHAGSLYSILGQTWIASDVRTAQCTGGQGELPFRVGQGWEAKVADLRNGRNFLTLDYADADRPKVYAGQSVTLDQLQCQLLRDEDTIRNSSGKLKSKVERLGCPSCGSNVNFVPGVTVHIVCPSCRAEIDTTTRTAAVMEASHRMTANTTTVELGAKATIGGSAYLVIGVMKRRDDEGSSWTEYLMHNPGKGFMWLVETGEGWFRAKVLDEWPLWNRDETAKLGNQTYRKEYEYDAAVTFAAGAFNWRVHAGDTVRVTEFSLGKNSLAAELTANELTWSQSAPVSADQIRAWFGTEVKAEKLQPKTPILSIAKYFMYGLLAFNFIPLMLEFGHTWKYVLFAAAAIYVPAWGISKMNDERS
;
A
#
# COMPACT_ATOMS: atom_id res chain seq x y z
N MET A 1 -35.87 -5.25 13.40
CA MET A 1 -35.89 -4.04 12.54
C MET A 1 -36.87 -3.04 13.14
N GLN A 2 -36.48 -1.80 13.34
CA GLN A 2 -37.33 -0.73 13.88
C GLN A 2 -37.29 0.47 12.93
N ASN A 3 -38.45 0.93 12.51
CA ASN A 3 -38.57 2.14 11.69
C ASN A 3 -38.96 3.31 12.58
N VAL A 4 -38.26 4.42 12.42
CA VAL A 4 -38.48 5.65 13.18
C VAL A 4 -38.49 6.85 12.25
N SER A 5 -39.27 7.87 12.56
CA SER A 5 -39.24 9.13 11.82
C SER A 5 -38.08 9.98 12.36
N CYS A 6 -37.31 10.56 11.46
CA CYS A 6 -36.23 11.50 11.85
C CYS A 6 -36.86 12.72 12.54
N PRO A 7 -36.43 13.03 13.79
CA PRO A 7 -37.02 14.18 14.52
C PRO A 7 -36.73 15.53 13.87
N SER A 8 -35.67 15.63 13.04
CA SER A 8 -35.26 16.86 12.35
C SER A 8 -35.99 17.12 11.06
N CYS A 9 -36.24 16.09 10.21
CA CYS A 9 -36.74 16.28 8.86
C CYS A 9 -37.94 15.38 8.51
N GLY A 10 -38.38 14.50 9.42
CA GLY A 10 -39.52 13.60 9.23
C GLY A 10 -39.24 12.38 8.32
N ALA A 11 -38.07 12.28 7.73
CA ALA A 11 -37.72 11.14 6.87
C ALA A 11 -37.71 9.82 7.66
N ASN A 12 -38.07 8.73 7.01
CA ASN A 12 -38.05 7.41 7.62
C ASN A 12 -36.62 6.92 7.76
N VAL A 13 -36.23 6.52 8.97
CA VAL A 13 -34.91 5.95 9.30
C VAL A 13 -35.13 4.56 9.88
N GLN A 14 -34.42 3.59 9.35
CA GLN A 14 -34.54 2.19 9.75
C GLN A 14 -33.33 1.77 10.58
N PHE A 15 -33.58 1.18 11.75
CA PHE A 15 -32.60 0.44 12.51
C PHE A 15 -32.72 -1.06 12.19
N LYS A 16 -31.69 -1.60 11.53
CA LYS A 16 -31.63 -3.00 11.10
C LYS A 16 -31.04 -3.89 12.19
N SER A 17 -30.06 -3.37 12.95
CA SER A 17 -29.39 -4.08 14.02
C SER A 17 -29.90 -3.72 15.41
N HIS A 18 -29.99 -4.72 16.29
CA HIS A 18 -30.23 -4.49 17.72
C HIS A 18 -29.02 -3.90 18.43
N ALA A 19 -27.81 -4.13 17.91
CA ALA A 19 -26.55 -3.60 18.43
C ALA A 19 -26.33 -2.13 18.03
N SER A 20 -27.06 -1.59 17.06
CA SER A 20 -26.93 -0.19 16.65
C SER A 20 -27.44 0.75 17.74
N VAL A 21 -26.58 1.65 18.18
CA VAL A 21 -26.90 2.70 19.17
C VAL A 21 -27.39 3.96 18.51
N ILE A 22 -26.85 4.26 17.30
CA ILE A 22 -27.23 5.42 16.51
C ILE A 22 -27.53 5.04 15.05
N ALA A 23 -28.28 5.91 14.37
CA ALA A 23 -28.40 5.94 12.92
C ALA A 23 -28.24 7.39 12.43
N VAL A 24 -27.60 7.56 11.27
CA VAL A 24 -27.46 8.86 10.62
C VAL A 24 -28.52 8.98 9.53
N CYS A 25 -29.37 10.00 9.63
CA CYS A 25 -30.40 10.27 8.64
C CYS A 25 -29.75 10.56 7.27
N GLU A 26 -30.13 9.83 6.24
CA GLU A 26 -29.56 9.98 4.89
C GLU A 26 -29.89 11.35 4.27
N TYR A 27 -31.02 11.96 4.67
CA TYR A 27 -31.52 13.22 4.12
C TYR A 27 -30.90 14.46 4.76
N CYS A 28 -30.99 14.57 6.09
CA CYS A 28 -30.57 15.78 6.81
C CYS A 28 -29.26 15.62 7.60
N LYS A 29 -28.66 14.41 7.59
CA LYS A 29 -27.43 14.06 8.31
C LYS A 29 -27.51 14.21 9.83
N SER A 30 -28.73 14.36 10.37
CA SER A 30 -28.96 14.31 11.82
C SER A 30 -28.61 12.93 12.38
N THR A 31 -27.94 12.93 13.51
CA THR A 31 -27.64 11.71 14.26
C THR A 31 -28.78 11.40 15.20
N ILE A 32 -29.36 10.24 15.03
CA ILE A 32 -30.54 9.78 15.75
C ILE A 32 -30.06 8.69 16.73
N ILE A 33 -30.31 8.91 18.02
CA ILE A 33 -30.02 7.91 19.05
C ILE A 33 -31.26 7.05 19.32
N LYS A 34 -31.05 5.76 19.48
CA LYS A 34 -32.05 4.80 19.94
C LYS A 34 -32.05 4.81 21.48
N ASP A 35 -33.02 5.47 22.08
CA ASP A 35 -33.31 5.41 23.51
C ASP A 35 -34.49 4.44 23.73
N ALA A 36 -34.60 3.80 24.89
CA ALA A 36 -35.52 2.66 25.12
C ALA A 36 -36.95 2.88 24.63
N ASP A 37 -37.48 4.11 24.72
CA ASP A 37 -38.86 4.45 24.31
C ASP A 37 -38.99 5.69 23.42
N ALA A 38 -37.86 6.32 23.01
CA ALA A 38 -37.88 7.53 22.21
C ALA A 38 -36.64 7.65 21.32
N VAL A 39 -36.81 8.28 20.19
CA VAL A 39 -35.75 8.62 19.26
C VAL A 39 -35.41 10.11 19.44
N LYS A 40 -34.17 10.43 19.69
CA LYS A 40 -33.71 11.82 19.88
C LYS A 40 -32.70 12.19 18.81
N ASP A 41 -32.82 13.41 18.28
CA ASP A 41 -31.79 14.05 17.49
C ASP A 41 -30.68 14.57 18.44
N ILE A 42 -29.45 14.14 18.22
CA ILE A 42 -28.28 14.54 19.02
C ILE A 42 -27.31 15.42 18.24
N GLY A 43 -27.73 15.98 17.10
CA GLY A 43 -26.95 16.87 16.25
C GLY A 43 -26.63 16.28 14.88
N ARG A 44 -25.93 17.07 14.07
CA ARG A 44 -25.51 16.63 12.74
C ARG A 44 -24.16 15.95 12.81
N MET A 45 -24.06 14.82 12.08
CA MET A 45 -22.81 14.14 11.83
C MET A 45 -21.98 14.92 10.80
N SER A 46 -20.67 14.96 10.98
CA SER A 46 -19.77 15.42 9.93
C SER A 46 -19.90 14.51 8.70
N ASP A 47 -19.97 15.10 7.51
CA ASP A 47 -20.04 14.35 6.28
C ASP A 47 -18.73 13.59 6.07
N VAL A 48 -18.83 12.30 5.77
CA VAL A 48 -17.71 11.53 5.25
C VAL A 48 -17.38 11.97 3.83
N LEU A 49 -16.10 11.93 3.47
CA LEU A 49 -15.68 12.14 2.09
C LEU A 49 -16.18 11.01 1.21
N ASP A 50 -16.80 11.37 0.09
CA ASP A 50 -17.06 10.42 -0.98
C ASP A 50 -15.72 10.01 -1.60
N ASP A 51 -15.39 8.74 -1.48
CA ASP A 51 -14.15 8.15 -1.97
C ASP A 51 -14.42 7.14 -3.11
N TYR A 52 -13.35 6.49 -3.55
CA TYR A 52 -13.38 5.46 -4.59
C TYR A 52 -13.75 4.07 -4.10
N SER A 53 -14.10 3.90 -2.83
CA SER A 53 -14.56 2.60 -2.35
C SER A 53 -15.77 2.14 -3.18
N PRO A 54 -15.77 0.93 -3.73
CA PRO A 54 -16.93 0.38 -4.39
C PRO A 54 -18.03 0.01 -3.39
N ILE A 55 -17.70 -0.08 -2.10
CA ILE A 55 -18.65 -0.42 -1.03
C ILE A 55 -19.53 0.78 -0.72
N GLN A 56 -20.79 0.51 -0.40
CA GLN A 56 -21.77 1.49 0.05
C GLN A 56 -22.70 0.89 1.10
N ILE A 57 -23.44 1.74 1.81
CA ILE A 57 -24.54 1.27 2.68
C ILE A 57 -25.53 0.47 1.85
N GLY A 58 -25.85 -0.76 2.31
CA GLY A 58 -26.71 -1.69 1.58
C GLY A 58 -25.94 -2.69 0.70
N THR A 59 -24.62 -2.54 0.52
CA THR A 59 -23.81 -3.60 -0.11
C THR A 59 -24.02 -4.90 0.66
N ALA A 60 -24.34 -5.97 -0.04
CA ALA A 60 -24.52 -7.31 0.51
C ALA A 60 -23.38 -8.23 0.08
N GLY A 61 -23.09 -9.24 0.88
CA GLY A 61 -22.04 -10.21 0.57
C GLY A 61 -22.18 -11.48 1.43
N ARG A 62 -21.18 -12.35 1.32
CA ARG A 62 -21.11 -13.60 2.09
C ARG A 62 -19.70 -13.82 2.62
N PHE A 63 -19.62 -14.34 3.83
CA PHE A 63 -18.39 -14.84 4.41
C PHE A 63 -18.62 -16.26 4.97
N GLY A 64 -17.97 -17.24 4.37
CA GLY A 64 -18.32 -18.64 4.60
C GLY A 64 -19.75 -18.95 4.15
N SER A 65 -20.55 -19.48 5.07
CA SER A 65 -21.99 -19.80 4.82
C SER A 65 -22.94 -18.65 5.15
N GLN A 66 -22.47 -17.59 5.82
CA GLN A 66 -23.29 -16.51 6.33
C GLN A 66 -23.33 -15.32 5.36
N GLY A 67 -24.54 -14.81 5.10
CA GLY A 67 -24.74 -13.55 4.41
C GLY A 67 -24.55 -12.36 5.35
N PHE A 68 -24.19 -11.21 4.79
CA PHE A 68 -24.11 -9.94 5.52
C PHE A 68 -24.61 -8.77 4.69
N THR A 69 -24.95 -7.69 5.38
CA THR A 69 -25.24 -6.39 4.76
C THR A 69 -24.43 -5.30 5.43
N VAL A 70 -23.89 -4.39 4.64
CA VAL A 70 -23.23 -3.16 5.12
C VAL A 70 -24.30 -2.21 5.64
N ILE A 71 -24.29 -1.88 6.92
CA ILE A 71 -25.32 -1.02 7.55
C ILE A 71 -24.77 0.30 8.05
N GLY A 72 -23.44 0.42 8.23
CA GLY A 72 -22.79 1.64 8.73
C GLY A 72 -21.41 1.84 8.13
N ARG A 73 -20.88 3.04 8.32
CA ARG A 73 -19.54 3.44 7.91
C ARG A 73 -18.99 4.50 8.84
N ILE A 74 -17.73 4.38 9.22
CA ILE A 74 -16.92 5.48 9.74
C ILE A 74 -15.72 5.72 8.83
N GLN A 75 -15.21 6.93 8.84
CA GLN A 75 -14.01 7.30 8.11
C GLN A 75 -12.97 7.85 9.09
N LEU A 76 -11.79 7.27 9.04
CA LEU A 76 -10.66 7.63 9.87
C LEU A 76 -9.59 8.30 9.02
N ARG A 77 -9.03 9.39 9.55
CA ARG A 77 -7.99 10.16 8.90
C ARG A 77 -6.75 10.19 9.77
N TYR A 78 -5.60 10.04 9.14
CA TYR A 78 -4.29 10.21 9.74
C TYR A 78 -3.42 11.12 8.85
N ASP A 79 -2.18 11.40 9.25
CA ASP A 79 -1.32 12.36 8.57
C ASP A 79 -1.05 12.01 7.09
N ALA A 80 -0.94 10.72 6.77
CA ALA A 80 -0.60 10.26 5.43
C ALA A 80 -1.80 9.79 4.59
N GLY A 81 -3.03 9.77 5.14
CA GLY A 81 -4.19 9.30 4.37
C GLY A 81 -5.47 9.16 5.16
N LEU A 82 -6.35 8.35 4.61
CA LEU A 82 -7.62 7.97 5.23
C LEU A 82 -7.97 6.53 4.87
N TRP A 83 -8.78 5.90 5.72
CA TRP A 83 -9.42 4.63 5.43
C TRP A 83 -10.86 4.60 5.94
N ASN A 84 -11.61 3.59 5.51
CA ASN A 84 -12.98 3.36 5.94
C ASN A 84 -13.09 2.11 6.80
N GLU A 85 -13.98 2.18 7.77
CA GLU A 85 -14.46 1.03 8.51
C GLU A 85 -15.95 0.87 8.23
N TRP A 86 -16.31 -0.23 7.55
CA TRP A 86 -17.67 -0.57 7.20
C TRP A 86 -18.26 -1.50 8.26
N TYR A 87 -19.37 -1.07 8.87
CA TYR A 87 -20.07 -1.85 9.87
C TYR A 87 -21.04 -2.82 9.20
N LEU A 88 -20.84 -4.10 9.43
CA LEU A 88 -21.59 -5.20 8.83
C LEU A 88 -22.56 -5.79 9.82
N LEU A 89 -23.72 -6.21 9.33
CA LEU A 89 -24.66 -7.05 10.05
C LEU A 89 -24.81 -8.37 9.30
N PHE A 90 -24.47 -9.46 9.97
CA PHE A 90 -24.67 -10.81 9.45
C PHE A 90 -26.12 -11.29 9.64
N ASP A 91 -26.53 -12.30 8.87
CA ASP A 91 -27.91 -12.83 8.90
C ASP A 91 -28.27 -13.44 10.26
N ASP A 92 -27.27 -13.91 11.02
CA ASP A 92 -27.41 -14.42 12.40
C ASP A 92 -27.46 -13.31 13.46
N GLY A 93 -27.39 -12.04 13.04
CA GLY A 93 -27.44 -10.87 13.93
C GLY A 93 -26.08 -10.45 14.48
N ASN A 94 -25.01 -11.18 14.21
CA ASN A 94 -23.67 -10.82 14.66
C ASN A 94 -23.11 -9.65 13.84
N PRO A 95 -22.47 -8.65 14.51
CA PRO A 95 -21.80 -7.57 13.82
C PRO A 95 -20.36 -7.92 13.49
N ALA A 96 -19.81 -7.22 12.48
CA ALA A 96 -18.39 -7.24 12.14
C ALA A 96 -17.95 -5.89 11.53
N TRP A 97 -16.64 -5.75 11.34
CA TRP A 97 -16.05 -4.62 10.64
C TRP A 97 -15.31 -5.08 9.40
N LEU A 98 -15.49 -4.35 8.31
CA LEU A 98 -14.73 -4.51 7.08
C LEU A 98 -13.93 -3.25 6.85
N SER A 99 -12.64 -3.30 7.14
CA SER A 99 -11.69 -2.23 6.85
C SER A 99 -11.45 -2.15 5.35
N ASP A 100 -11.36 -0.95 4.82
CA ASP A 100 -11.03 -0.64 3.43
C ASP A 100 -9.97 0.46 3.40
N ALA A 101 -8.72 0.06 3.19
CA ALA A 101 -7.57 0.92 3.06
C ALA A 101 -7.00 0.80 1.64
N SER A 102 -7.36 1.77 0.77
CA SER A 102 -6.86 1.82 -0.63
C SER A 102 -7.11 0.54 -1.43
N GLY A 103 -8.25 -0.13 -1.20
CA GLY A 103 -8.64 -1.36 -1.89
C GLY A 103 -8.05 -2.64 -1.28
N GLN A 104 -7.37 -2.55 -0.15
CA GLN A 104 -7.07 -3.69 0.71
C GLN A 104 -8.16 -3.85 1.76
N TYR A 105 -8.70 -5.06 1.88
CA TYR A 105 -9.84 -5.33 2.74
C TYR A 105 -9.48 -6.33 3.84
N THR A 106 -9.93 -6.04 5.06
CA THR A 106 -9.85 -6.94 6.22
C THR A 106 -11.19 -7.07 6.90
N LEU A 107 -11.65 -8.31 7.10
CA LEU A 107 -12.88 -8.59 7.82
C LEU A 107 -12.54 -9.06 9.23
N THR A 108 -13.04 -8.36 10.24
CA THR A 108 -12.72 -8.62 11.65
C THR A 108 -13.98 -8.65 12.52
N PHE A 109 -13.89 -9.45 13.59
CA PHE A 109 -14.92 -9.62 14.61
C PHE A 109 -14.36 -9.25 15.97
N GLU A 110 -15.14 -8.57 16.80
CA GLU A 110 -14.76 -8.27 18.18
C GLU A 110 -14.56 -9.59 18.95
N LYS A 111 -13.46 -9.70 19.68
CA LYS A 111 -13.12 -10.84 20.52
C LYS A 111 -13.05 -10.43 21.99
N GLN A 112 -13.68 -11.20 22.84
CA GLN A 112 -13.45 -11.07 24.27
C GLN A 112 -11.99 -11.44 24.56
N ASN A 113 -11.27 -10.52 25.17
CA ASN A 113 -9.88 -10.73 25.53
C ASN A 113 -9.69 -10.62 27.04
N GLY A 114 -9.22 -11.70 27.65
CA GLY A 114 -8.79 -11.73 29.05
C GLY A 114 -7.26 -11.67 29.21
N ALA A 115 -6.50 -11.58 28.11
CA ALA A 115 -5.05 -11.51 28.15
C ALA A 115 -4.55 -10.08 28.36
N LEU A 116 -3.39 -9.96 29.01
CA LEU A 116 -2.68 -8.68 29.10
C LEU A 116 -2.17 -8.29 27.71
N LEU A 117 -2.62 -7.15 27.22
CA LEU A 117 -2.15 -6.57 25.96
C LEU A 117 -0.95 -5.64 26.23
N PRO A 118 -0.01 -5.49 25.27
CA PRO A 118 1.04 -4.48 25.37
C PRO A 118 0.43 -3.09 25.42
N ALA A 119 1.08 -2.12 26.04
CA ALA A 119 0.64 -0.72 25.97
C ALA A 119 0.83 -0.19 24.53
N PHE A 120 -0.03 0.70 24.07
CA PHE A 120 0.03 1.24 22.70
C PHE A 120 1.42 1.76 22.32
N ASN A 121 2.05 2.50 23.22
CA ASN A 121 3.37 3.10 22.98
C ASN A 121 4.53 2.07 22.93
N ASP A 122 4.28 0.83 23.36
CA ASP A 122 5.26 -0.27 23.33
C ASP A 122 5.13 -1.13 22.06
N ILE A 123 4.14 -0.81 21.21
CA ILE A 123 3.94 -1.51 19.95
C ILE A 123 4.68 -0.76 18.85
N HIS A 124 5.56 -1.48 18.14
CA HIS A 124 6.34 -0.93 17.04
C HIS A 124 6.13 -1.76 15.78
N ALA A 125 5.93 -1.08 14.64
CA ALA A 125 5.80 -1.73 13.34
C ALA A 125 6.99 -2.67 13.07
N GLY A 126 6.72 -3.84 12.48
CA GLY A 126 7.71 -4.85 12.20
C GLY A 126 8.17 -5.68 13.42
N SER A 127 7.70 -5.39 14.64
CA SER A 127 8.01 -6.18 15.84
C SER A 127 7.04 -7.35 16.03
N LEU A 128 7.51 -8.39 16.72
CA LEU A 128 6.74 -9.60 16.97
C LEU A 128 6.09 -9.56 18.36
N TYR A 129 4.81 -9.93 18.42
CA TYR A 129 4.01 -9.97 19.65
C TYR A 129 3.30 -11.33 19.78
N SER A 130 3.25 -11.87 21.00
CA SER A 130 2.47 -13.08 21.28
C SER A 130 1.13 -12.67 21.88
N ILE A 131 0.04 -12.80 21.11
CA ILE A 131 -1.32 -12.40 21.50
C ILE A 131 -2.28 -13.52 21.12
N LEU A 132 -3.23 -13.86 21.99
CA LEU A 132 -4.19 -14.94 21.78
C LEU A 132 -3.53 -16.30 21.42
N GLY A 133 -2.34 -16.57 21.99
CA GLY A 133 -1.62 -17.83 21.78
C GLY A 133 -0.95 -17.96 20.40
N GLN A 134 -0.86 -16.90 19.62
CA GLN A 134 -0.19 -16.85 18.31
C GLN A 134 0.84 -15.75 18.27
N THR A 135 1.84 -15.91 17.39
CA THR A 135 2.82 -14.87 17.12
C THR A 135 2.33 -13.99 15.97
N TRP A 136 2.34 -12.69 16.17
CA TRP A 136 1.89 -11.68 15.23
C TRP A 136 3.02 -10.70 14.94
N ILE A 137 3.10 -10.20 13.72
CA ILE A 137 3.97 -9.08 13.38
C ILE A 137 3.12 -7.80 13.28
N ALA A 138 3.53 -6.73 13.98
CA ALA A 138 2.83 -5.46 13.88
C ALA A 138 3.01 -4.88 12.47
N SER A 139 1.90 -4.69 11.78
CA SER A 139 1.88 -4.18 10.41
C SER A 139 1.69 -2.67 10.35
N ASP A 140 0.90 -2.13 11.28
CA ASP A 140 0.57 -0.73 11.29
C ASP A 140 0.29 -0.28 12.73
N VAL A 141 0.89 0.84 13.14
CA VAL A 141 0.69 1.44 14.47
C VAL A 141 0.50 2.93 14.28
N ARG A 142 -0.73 3.40 14.46
CA ARG A 142 -1.02 4.81 14.21
C ARG A 142 -2.10 5.41 15.10
N THR A 143 -2.05 6.71 15.18
CA THR A 143 -3.12 7.55 15.73
C THR A 143 -3.87 8.21 14.58
N ALA A 144 -5.19 8.10 14.59
CA ALA A 144 -6.06 8.67 13.57
C ALA A 144 -7.23 9.41 14.21
N GLN A 145 -7.88 10.27 13.44
CA GLN A 145 -9.10 10.97 13.85
C GLN A 145 -10.29 10.39 13.13
N CYS A 146 -11.30 9.95 13.86
CA CYS A 146 -12.59 9.64 13.26
C CYS A 146 -13.24 10.96 12.83
N THR A 147 -13.46 11.14 11.54
CA THR A 147 -13.94 12.41 10.98
C THR A 147 -15.43 12.45 10.72
N GLY A 148 -16.11 11.30 10.66
CA GLY A 148 -17.55 11.24 10.41
C GLY A 148 -18.05 9.83 10.27
N GLY A 149 -19.38 9.68 10.08
CA GLY A 149 -20.02 8.40 9.91
C GLY A 149 -21.32 8.47 9.11
N GLN A 150 -21.76 7.33 8.64
CA GLN A 150 -23.00 7.13 7.88
C GLN A 150 -23.70 5.87 8.34
N GLY A 151 -25.04 5.81 8.14
CA GLY A 151 -25.83 4.62 8.45
C GLY A 151 -25.94 4.34 9.93
N GLU A 152 -26.04 3.07 10.28
CA GLU A 152 -26.16 2.59 11.64
C GLU A 152 -24.79 2.28 12.26
N LEU A 153 -24.56 2.70 13.51
CA LEU A 153 -23.30 2.49 14.20
C LEU A 153 -23.54 2.01 15.65
N PRO A 154 -22.60 1.18 16.20
CA PRO A 154 -22.72 0.64 17.56
C PRO A 154 -22.30 1.64 18.66
N PHE A 155 -21.87 2.84 18.29
CA PHE A 155 -21.42 3.90 19.20
C PHE A 155 -21.72 5.29 18.65
N ARG A 156 -21.59 6.30 19.47
CA ARG A 156 -21.76 7.71 19.08
C ARG A 156 -20.46 8.25 18.50
N VAL A 157 -20.52 8.81 17.29
CA VAL A 157 -19.35 9.48 16.67
C VAL A 157 -19.17 10.91 17.24
N GLY A 158 -20.28 11.61 17.54
CA GLY A 158 -20.23 12.97 18.07
C GLY A 158 -19.49 13.92 17.13
N GLN A 159 -18.52 14.67 17.70
CA GLN A 159 -17.65 15.57 16.93
C GLN A 159 -16.36 14.86 16.43
N GLY A 160 -16.29 13.53 16.56
CA GLY A 160 -15.13 12.71 16.27
C GLY A 160 -14.32 12.39 17.52
N TRP A 161 -13.41 11.46 17.39
CA TRP A 161 -12.48 11.06 18.46
C TRP A 161 -11.14 10.65 17.89
N GLU A 162 -10.12 10.64 18.74
CA GLU A 162 -8.82 10.09 18.43
C GLU A 162 -8.86 8.56 18.59
N ALA A 163 -8.55 7.85 17.50
CA ALA A 163 -8.38 6.42 17.48
C ALA A 163 -6.88 6.07 17.51
N LYS A 164 -6.47 5.28 18.50
CA LYS A 164 -5.13 4.68 18.58
C LYS A 164 -5.27 3.22 18.25
N VAL A 165 -4.73 2.80 17.11
CA VAL A 165 -4.90 1.43 16.61
C VAL A 165 -3.55 0.80 16.28
N ALA A 166 -3.43 -0.48 16.56
CA ALA A 166 -2.31 -1.29 16.13
C ALA A 166 -2.84 -2.53 15.40
N ASP A 167 -2.46 -2.65 14.14
CA ASP A 167 -2.79 -3.77 13.29
C ASP A 167 -1.64 -4.76 13.25
N LEU A 168 -1.95 -6.04 13.37
CA LEU A 168 -0.97 -7.11 13.38
C LEU A 168 -1.39 -8.19 12.39
N ARG A 169 -0.40 -8.85 11.81
CA ARG A 169 -0.62 -9.90 10.80
C ARG A 169 0.13 -11.19 11.13
N ASN A 170 -0.48 -12.29 10.68
CA ASN A 170 0.13 -13.61 10.64
C ASN A 170 -0.41 -14.32 9.38
N GLY A 171 0.31 -14.22 8.26
CA GLY A 171 -0.17 -14.67 6.95
C GLY A 171 -1.44 -13.92 6.54
N ARG A 172 -2.54 -14.64 6.36
CA ARG A 172 -3.86 -14.07 6.08
C ARG A 172 -4.57 -13.55 7.32
N ASN A 173 -4.19 -14.05 8.51
CA ASN A 173 -4.84 -13.66 9.74
C ASN A 173 -4.50 -12.22 10.10
N PHE A 174 -5.49 -11.53 10.62
CA PHE A 174 -5.44 -10.12 10.97
C PHE A 174 -5.94 -9.91 12.39
N LEU A 175 -5.29 -9.03 13.11
CA LEU A 175 -5.63 -8.64 14.47
C LEU A 175 -5.51 -7.13 14.59
N THR A 176 -6.59 -6.46 15.02
CA THR A 176 -6.57 -5.05 15.39
C THR A 176 -6.70 -4.91 16.91
N LEU A 177 -5.80 -4.14 17.49
CA LEU A 177 -5.87 -3.68 18.87
C LEU A 177 -6.33 -2.21 18.85
N ASP A 178 -7.51 -1.97 19.39
CA ASP A 178 -8.10 -0.64 19.46
C ASP A 178 -7.96 -0.08 20.89
N TYR A 179 -7.19 1.00 21.02
CA TYR A 179 -6.90 1.72 22.25
C TYR A 179 -7.68 3.03 22.35
N ALA A 180 -8.80 3.19 21.65
CA ALA A 180 -9.67 4.36 21.83
C ALA A 180 -10.13 4.52 23.28
N ASP A 181 -10.32 3.40 24.00
CA ASP A 181 -10.41 3.36 25.47
C ASP A 181 -9.12 2.73 26.02
N ALA A 182 -8.21 3.56 26.53
CA ALA A 182 -6.91 3.12 27.01
C ALA A 182 -6.99 2.14 28.19
N ASP A 183 -8.04 2.24 29.01
CA ASP A 183 -8.26 1.37 30.15
C ASP A 183 -8.85 0.01 29.77
N ARG A 184 -9.49 -0.07 28.60
CA ARG A 184 -10.16 -1.26 28.08
C ARG A 184 -9.95 -1.43 26.57
N PRO A 185 -8.72 -1.70 26.14
CA PRO A 185 -8.45 -1.90 24.73
C PRO A 185 -9.25 -3.08 24.17
N LYS A 186 -9.83 -2.89 23.00
CA LYS A 186 -10.60 -3.92 22.31
C LYS A 186 -9.72 -4.68 21.32
N VAL A 187 -10.06 -5.94 21.12
CA VAL A 187 -9.40 -6.83 20.19
C VAL A 187 -10.39 -7.25 19.11
N TYR A 188 -10.00 -7.02 17.85
CA TYR A 188 -10.72 -7.50 16.69
C TYR A 188 -9.85 -8.49 15.94
N ALA A 189 -10.36 -9.68 15.68
CA ALA A 189 -9.62 -10.73 14.99
C ALA A 189 -10.38 -11.18 13.74
N GLY A 190 -9.63 -11.45 12.68
CA GLY A 190 -10.20 -11.86 11.41
C GLY A 190 -9.13 -12.16 10.37
N GLN A 191 -9.37 -11.76 9.14
CA GLN A 191 -8.46 -12.05 8.03
C GLN A 191 -8.57 -11.05 6.89
N SER A 192 -7.51 -10.99 6.07
CA SER A 192 -7.54 -10.31 4.79
C SER A 192 -8.49 -11.02 3.83
N VAL A 193 -9.29 -10.25 3.10
CA VAL A 193 -10.31 -10.72 2.16
C VAL A 193 -10.26 -9.91 0.87
N THR A 194 -10.90 -10.41 -0.19
CA THR A 194 -11.20 -9.65 -1.40
C THR A 194 -12.71 -9.54 -1.58
N LEU A 195 -13.18 -8.53 -2.31
CA LEU A 195 -14.61 -8.39 -2.59
C LEU A 195 -15.18 -9.58 -3.39
N ASP A 196 -14.35 -10.20 -4.25
CA ASP A 196 -14.72 -11.42 -4.97
C ASP A 196 -14.90 -12.61 -4.01
N GLN A 197 -14.01 -12.78 -3.01
CA GLN A 197 -14.16 -13.82 -1.98
C GLN A 197 -15.40 -13.61 -1.13
N LEU A 198 -15.76 -12.34 -0.86
CA LEU A 198 -16.96 -11.96 -0.16
C LEU A 198 -18.23 -12.00 -1.05
N GLN A 199 -18.08 -12.28 -2.35
CA GLN A 199 -19.18 -12.30 -3.32
C GLN A 199 -20.07 -11.05 -3.21
N CYS A 200 -19.45 -9.88 -3.04
CA CYS A 200 -20.13 -8.63 -2.81
C CYS A 200 -21.06 -8.26 -3.98
N GLN A 201 -22.26 -7.84 -3.65
CA GLN A 201 -23.31 -7.37 -4.55
C GLN A 201 -23.73 -5.95 -4.17
N LEU A 202 -24.44 -5.27 -5.09
CA LEU A 202 -24.87 -3.88 -4.88
C LEU A 202 -23.68 -2.95 -4.58
N LEU A 203 -22.54 -3.22 -5.19
CA LEU A 203 -21.41 -2.31 -5.21
C LEU A 203 -21.76 -1.07 -6.04
N ARG A 204 -21.09 0.04 -5.77
CA ARG A 204 -21.16 1.24 -6.60
C ARG A 204 -20.52 0.92 -7.95
N ASP A 205 -21.17 1.29 -9.05
CA ASP A 205 -20.60 1.19 -10.38
C ASP A 205 -19.50 2.25 -10.61
N GLU A 206 -18.64 2.02 -11.59
CA GLU A 206 -17.50 2.90 -11.89
C GLU A 206 -17.93 4.34 -12.25
N ASP A 207 -19.08 4.50 -12.95
CA ASP A 207 -19.57 5.81 -13.32
C ASP A 207 -20.13 6.55 -12.10
N THR A 208 -20.83 5.87 -11.19
CA THR A 208 -21.27 6.41 -9.91
C THR A 208 -20.06 6.82 -9.06
N ILE A 209 -19.04 5.97 -8.96
CA ILE A 209 -17.80 6.28 -8.23
C ILE A 209 -17.15 7.52 -8.85
N ARG A 210 -16.94 7.56 -10.16
CA ARG A 210 -16.31 8.66 -10.87
C ARG A 210 -17.09 9.97 -10.72
N ASN A 211 -18.41 9.93 -10.68
CA ASN A 211 -19.27 11.11 -10.59
C ASN A 211 -19.47 11.60 -9.15
N SER A 212 -19.32 10.75 -8.14
CA SER A 212 -19.57 11.07 -6.73
C SER A 212 -18.30 11.33 -5.95
N SER A 213 -17.21 10.59 -6.26
CA SER A 213 -15.96 10.70 -5.53
C SER A 213 -15.29 12.05 -5.79
N GLY A 214 -14.99 12.72 -4.69
CA GLY A 214 -14.30 14.01 -4.73
C GLY A 214 -15.16 15.14 -5.29
N LYS A 215 -16.37 15.36 -4.77
CA LYS A 215 -17.09 16.63 -4.94
C LYS A 215 -16.37 17.80 -4.21
N LEU A 216 -15.14 18.05 -4.60
CA LEU A 216 -14.71 19.42 -4.81
C LEU A 216 -15.68 19.95 -5.88
N LYS A 217 -16.43 21.01 -5.62
CA LYS A 217 -17.51 21.54 -6.48
C LYS A 217 -17.05 22.02 -7.86
N SER A 218 -16.19 21.28 -8.52
CA SER A 218 -15.84 21.47 -9.94
C SER A 218 -15.60 20.10 -10.55
N LYS A 219 -16.36 19.80 -11.59
CA LYS A 219 -16.17 18.68 -12.51
C LYS A 219 -14.77 18.73 -13.14
N VAL A 220 -13.72 18.32 -12.45
CA VAL A 220 -12.40 18.39 -13.08
C VAL A 220 -11.54 17.20 -12.64
N GLU A 221 -11.28 16.32 -13.58
CA GLU A 221 -10.13 15.42 -13.59
C GLU A 221 -8.79 16.17 -13.57
N ARG A 222 -8.83 17.49 -13.49
CA ARG A 222 -7.68 18.41 -13.50
C ARG A 222 -7.86 19.45 -12.41
N LEU A 223 -6.95 19.44 -11.46
CA LEU A 223 -6.83 20.49 -10.46
C LEU A 223 -5.80 21.51 -10.95
N GLY A 224 -6.17 22.79 -11.00
CA GLY A 224 -5.18 23.86 -11.11
C GLY A 224 -4.39 23.93 -9.81
N CYS A 225 -3.08 23.74 -9.88
CA CYS A 225 -2.23 23.83 -8.70
C CYS A 225 -2.45 25.18 -7.98
N PRO A 226 -2.86 25.20 -6.71
CA PRO A 226 -3.12 26.46 -6.00
C PRO A 226 -1.88 27.35 -5.86
N SER A 227 -0.67 26.79 -6.04
CA SER A 227 0.59 27.53 -5.95
C SER A 227 1.01 28.16 -7.29
N CYS A 228 0.89 27.43 -8.43
CA CYS A 228 1.42 27.91 -9.72
C CYS A 228 0.39 27.90 -10.87
N GLY A 229 -0.83 27.43 -10.63
CA GLY A 229 -1.88 27.36 -11.65
C GLY A 229 -1.75 26.23 -12.68
N SER A 230 -0.66 25.46 -12.68
CA SER A 230 -0.47 24.36 -13.62
C SER A 230 -1.51 23.25 -13.38
N ASN A 231 -2.01 22.66 -14.46
CA ASN A 231 -2.95 21.55 -14.35
C ASN A 231 -2.29 20.29 -13.81
N VAL A 232 -2.87 19.71 -12.79
CA VAL A 232 -2.46 18.43 -12.18
C VAL A 232 -3.58 17.42 -12.36
N ASN A 233 -3.26 16.28 -12.95
CA ASN A 233 -4.18 15.17 -13.06
C ASN A 233 -4.18 14.39 -11.73
N PHE A 234 -5.35 14.05 -11.22
CA PHE A 234 -5.49 13.24 -10.04
C PHE A 234 -6.74 12.36 -10.15
N VAL A 235 -6.82 11.34 -9.32
CA VAL A 235 -8.00 10.47 -9.23
C VAL A 235 -8.77 10.87 -7.98
N PRO A 236 -9.91 11.59 -8.13
CA PRO A 236 -10.69 12.07 -6.98
C PRO A 236 -11.08 10.91 -6.06
N GLY A 237 -10.99 11.08 -4.74
CA GLY A 237 -11.33 10.07 -3.73
C GLY A 237 -10.31 8.94 -3.52
N VAL A 238 -9.37 8.76 -4.44
CA VAL A 238 -8.24 7.81 -4.32
C VAL A 238 -6.95 8.54 -3.99
N THR A 239 -6.75 9.68 -4.64
CA THR A 239 -5.58 10.53 -4.40
C THR A 239 -5.74 11.26 -3.07
N VAL A 240 -4.81 11.06 -2.18
CA VAL A 240 -4.71 11.75 -0.89
C VAL A 240 -3.76 12.93 -0.98
N HIS A 241 -2.69 12.76 -1.74
CA HIS A 241 -1.58 13.70 -1.84
C HIS A 241 -1.17 13.91 -3.29
N ILE A 242 -0.91 15.15 -3.67
CA ILE A 242 -0.42 15.52 -4.99
C ILE A 242 0.88 16.30 -4.81
N VAL A 243 1.89 15.90 -5.56
CA VAL A 243 3.11 16.71 -5.77
C VAL A 243 3.02 17.33 -7.16
N CYS A 244 2.89 18.65 -7.23
CA CYS A 244 2.74 19.34 -8.51
C CYS A 244 3.95 19.10 -9.44
N PRO A 245 3.76 18.56 -10.63
CA PRO A 245 4.87 18.27 -11.54
C PRO A 245 5.66 19.54 -11.95
N SER A 246 5.00 20.70 -11.94
CA SER A 246 5.60 21.96 -12.40
C SER A 246 6.36 22.67 -11.28
N CYS A 247 5.76 22.92 -10.11
CA CYS A 247 6.37 23.73 -9.06
C CYS A 247 6.73 22.93 -7.80
N ARG A 248 6.45 21.64 -7.73
CA ARG A 248 6.69 20.75 -6.59
C ARG A 248 5.93 21.11 -5.32
N ALA A 249 4.95 21.99 -5.41
CA ALA A 249 4.06 22.23 -4.28
C ALA A 249 3.34 20.95 -3.91
N GLU A 250 3.29 20.65 -2.63
CA GLU A 250 2.55 19.53 -2.05
C GLU A 250 1.13 19.97 -1.72
N ILE A 251 0.15 19.19 -2.14
CA ILE A 251 -1.27 19.53 -2.07
C ILE A 251 -2.02 18.39 -1.41
N ASP A 252 -2.69 18.69 -0.30
CA ASP A 252 -3.62 17.76 0.36
C ASP A 252 -4.98 17.80 -0.34
N THR A 253 -5.45 16.66 -0.80
CA THR A 253 -6.76 16.51 -1.44
C THR A 253 -7.82 15.88 -0.53
N THR A 254 -7.47 15.59 0.72
CA THR A 254 -8.40 14.97 1.70
C THR A 254 -9.37 15.97 2.34
N THR A 255 -9.23 17.26 2.03
CA THR A 255 -10.14 18.32 2.46
C THR A 255 -11.08 18.73 1.34
N ARG A 256 -12.21 19.40 1.66
CA ARG A 256 -13.15 19.93 0.65
C ARG A 256 -12.55 20.97 -0.30
N THR A 257 -11.44 21.57 0.11
CA THR A 257 -10.65 22.51 -0.70
C THR A 257 -9.22 22.01 -0.70
N ALA A 258 -8.66 21.78 -1.90
CA ALA A 258 -7.26 21.41 -2.03
C ALA A 258 -6.38 22.51 -1.38
N ALA A 259 -5.60 22.13 -0.38
CA ALA A 259 -4.73 23.02 0.37
C ALA A 259 -3.27 22.79 0.00
N VAL A 260 -2.51 23.87 -0.21
CA VAL A 260 -1.05 23.78 -0.37
C VAL A 260 -0.46 23.53 1.03
N MET A 261 0.23 22.41 1.17
CA MET A 261 0.93 22.04 2.39
C MET A 261 2.33 22.63 2.40
N GLU A 262 3.02 22.51 1.28
CA GLU A 262 4.37 23.06 1.09
C GLU A 262 4.51 23.61 -0.32
N ALA A 263 5.07 24.81 -0.47
CA ALA A 263 5.36 25.42 -1.73
C ALA A 263 6.87 25.34 -2.01
N SER A 264 7.27 24.53 -2.98
CA SER A 264 8.65 24.42 -3.41
C SER A 264 8.88 25.20 -4.71
N HIS A 265 9.96 26.00 -4.77
CA HIS A 265 10.34 26.78 -5.94
C HIS A 265 11.45 26.14 -6.79
N ARG A 266 11.89 24.93 -6.49
CA ARG A 266 12.99 24.28 -7.22
C ARG A 266 12.47 23.52 -8.45
N MET A 267 12.58 24.15 -9.61
CA MET A 267 12.40 23.49 -10.90
C MET A 267 13.66 22.71 -11.26
N THR A 268 13.65 21.39 -11.05
CA THR A 268 14.65 20.50 -11.63
C THR A 268 13.94 19.64 -12.66
N ALA A 269 14.36 19.70 -13.93
CA ALA A 269 13.83 18.84 -14.97
C ALA A 269 14.27 17.40 -14.70
N ASN A 270 13.37 16.59 -14.18
CA ASN A 270 13.56 15.14 -14.03
C ASN A 270 12.86 14.45 -15.20
N THR A 271 13.64 13.88 -16.10
CA THR A 271 13.12 13.05 -17.18
C THR A 271 12.75 11.67 -16.62
N THR A 272 11.59 11.17 -17.02
CA THR A 272 11.11 9.82 -16.72
C THR A 272 10.86 9.09 -18.05
N THR A 273 11.09 7.79 -18.09
CA THR A 273 10.88 6.95 -19.28
C THR A 273 9.40 6.85 -19.62
N VAL A 274 8.54 6.77 -18.60
CA VAL A 274 7.08 6.79 -18.74
C VAL A 274 6.56 8.11 -18.19
N GLU A 275 5.69 8.78 -18.93
CA GLU A 275 5.12 10.07 -18.54
C GLU A 275 3.94 9.92 -17.58
N LEU A 276 3.74 10.93 -16.73
CA LEU A 276 2.51 11.05 -15.94
C LEU A 276 1.30 11.18 -16.86
N GLY A 277 0.23 10.41 -16.57
CA GLY A 277 -0.97 10.37 -17.40
C GLY A 277 -0.88 9.38 -18.57
N ALA A 278 0.24 8.69 -18.76
CA ALA A 278 0.35 7.63 -19.74
C ALA A 278 -0.62 6.48 -19.41
N LYS A 279 -1.18 5.89 -20.45
CA LYS A 279 -2.12 4.76 -20.33
C LYS A 279 -1.43 3.47 -20.77
N ALA A 280 -1.59 2.42 -19.98
CA ALA A 280 -1.11 1.07 -20.27
C ALA A 280 -2.26 0.09 -20.33
N THR A 281 -2.22 -0.87 -21.26
CA THR A 281 -3.17 -2.00 -21.28
C THR A 281 -2.45 -3.25 -20.80
N ILE A 282 -2.82 -3.73 -19.60
CA ILE A 282 -2.17 -4.86 -18.92
C ILE A 282 -3.23 -5.92 -18.62
N GLY A 283 -3.07 -7.12 -19.20
CA GLY A 283 -4.04 -8.19 -19.03
C GLY A 283 -5.48 -7.82 -19.44
N GLY A 284 -5.63 -6.98 -20.48
CA GLY A 284 -6.92 -6.49 -20.96
C GLY A 284 -7.52 -5.34 -20.14
N SER A 285 -6.86 -4.91 -19.08
CA SER A 285 -7.32 -3.78 -18.23
C SER A 285 -6.49 -2.51 -18.51
N ALA A 286 -7.17 -1.35 -18.59
CA ALA A 286 -6.51 -0.07 -18.81
C ALA A 286 -6.05 0.52 -17.46
N TYR A 287 -4.76 0.83 -17.36
CA TYR A 287 -4.15 1.49 -16.22
C TYR A 287 -3.69 2.90 -16.61
N LEU A 288 -3.80 3.83 -15.67
CA LEU A 288 -3.33 5.19 -15.78
C LEU A 288 -2.13 5.39 -14.85
N VAL A 289 -1.02 5.94 -15.34
CA VAL A 289 0.10 6.37 -14.51
C VAL A 289 -0.30 7.66 -13.80
N ILE A 290 -0.50 7.59 -12.50
CA ILE A 290 -0.98 8.72 -11.68
C ILE A 290 0.13 9.38 -10.87
N GLY A 291 1.17 8.62 -10.49
CA GLY A 291 2.31 9.11 -9.72
C GLY A 291 3.63 8.55 -10.20
N VAL A 292 4.70 9.30 -9.99
CA VAL A 292 6.09 8.89 -10.26
C VAL A 292 6.94 9.27 -9.07
N MET A 293 7.75 8.33 -8.60
CA MET A 293 8.68 8.50 -7.49
C MET A 293 10.06 7.98 -7.90
N LYS A 294 11.12 8.68 -7.48
CA LYS A 294 12.50 8.16 -7.57
C LYS A 294 13.02 7.91 -6.19
N ARG A 295 13.63 6.76 -6.01
CA ARG A 295 14.31 6.39 -4.78
C ARG A 295 15.79 6.18 -5.02
N ARG A 296 16.55 6.25 -3.93
CA ARG A 296 17.97 5.93 -3.89
C ARG A 296 18.25 5.15 -2.61
N ASP A 297 19.03 4.08 -2.73
CA ASP A 297 19.55 3.34 -1.57
C ASP A 297 20.78 4.02 -0.96
N ASP A 298 21.24 3.49 0.16
CA ASP A 298 22.44 3.93 0.89
C ASP A 298 23.73 3.57 0.16
N GLU A 299 23.70 2.65 -0.81
CA GLU A 299 24.83 2.32 -1.70
C GLU A 299 24.93 3.24 -2.92
N GLY A 300 23.90 4.10 -3.16
CA GLY A 300 23.85 5.07 -4.25
C GLY A 300 23.14 4.59 -5.50
N SER A 301 22.57 3.38 -5.52
CA SER A 301 21.75 2.88 -6.62
C SER A 301 20.42 3.64 -6.64
N SER A 302 19.93 3.97 -7.83
CA SER A 302 18.70 4.74 -7.99
C SER A 302 17.74 4.03 -8.93
N TRP A 303 16.44 4.13 -8.64
CA TRP A 303 15.39 3.59 -9.49
C TRP A 303 14.18 4.52 -9.55
N THR A 304 13.28 4.25 -10.50
CA THR A 304 12.05 5.00 -10.69
C THR A 304 10.85 4.07 -10.50
N GLU A 305 9.88 4.52 -9.73
CA GLU A 305 8.62 3.81 -9.47
C GLU A 305 7.46 4.61 -10.06
N TYR A 306 6.61 3.94 -10.82
CA TYR A 306 5.41 4.50 -11.43
C TYR A 306 4.18 3.90 -10.78
N LEU A 307 3.39 4.73 -10.09
CA LEU A 307 2.11 4.32 -9.52
C LEU A 307 1.05 4.32 -10.60
N MET A 308 0.48 3.16 -10.87
CA MET A 308 -0.58 2.97 -11.84
C MET A 308 -1.89 2.61 -11.15
N HIS A 309 -2.99 3.12 -11.65
CA HIS A 309 -4.32 2.89 -11.12
C HIS A 309 -5.28 2.40 -12.21
N ASN A 310 -6.10 1.41 -11.85
CA ASN A 310 -7.28 0.98 -12.59
C ASN A 310 -8.48 0.96 -11.63
N PRO A 311 -9.64 1.56 -11.98
CA PRO A 311 -10.79 1.65 -11.08
C PRO A 311 -11.29 0.30 -10.53
N GLY A 312 -11.27 -0.76 -11.36
CA GLY A 312 -11.74 -2.09 -10.96
C GLY A 312 -10.66 -3.03 -10.42
N LYS A 313 -9.36 -2.73 -10.62
CA LYS A 313 -8.22 -3.58 -10.22
C LYS A 313 -7.32 -2.92 -9.16
N GLY A 314 -7.59 -1.66 -8.80
CA GLY A 314 -6.81 -0.92 -7.81
C GLY A 314 -5.43 -0.49 -8.32
N PHE A 315 -4.46 -0.49 -7.42
CA PHE A 315 -3.11 0.00 -7.66
C PHE A 315 -2.14 -1.07 -8.10
N MET A 316 -1.14 -0.66 -8.86
CA MET A 316 -0.01 -1.47 -9.26
C MET A 316 1.21 -0.57 -9.44
N TRP A 317 2.39 -1.08 -9.13
CA TRP A 317 3.65 -0.42 -9.35
C TRP A 317 4.37 -0.98 -10.58
N LEU A 318 4.94 -0.10 -11.36
CA LEU A 318 5.95 -0.44 -12.34
C LEU A 318 7.26 0.17 -11.86
N VAL A 319 8.30 -0.64 -11.75
CA VAL A 319 9.60 -0.25 -11.21
C VAL A 319 10.64 -0.35 -12.31
N GLU A 320 11.35 0.73 -12.57
CA GLU A 320 12.44 0.84 -13.53
C GLU A 320 13.76 0.97 -12.77
N THR A 321 14.60 -0.04 -12.89
CA THR A 321 15.92 -0.10 -12.26
C THR A 321 17.02 -0.15 -13.33
N GLY A 322 18.28 -0.05 -12.92
CA GLY A 322 19.42 -0.32 -13.80
C GLY A 322 19.50 -1.77 -14.30
N GLU A 323 18.73 -2.70 -13.72
CA GLU A 323 18.70 -4.12 -14.09
C GLU A 323 17.49 -4.50 -14.93
N GLY A 324 16.45 -3.66 -14.98
CA GLY A 324 15.25 -3.93 -15.77
C GLY A 324 14.00 -3.32 -15.22
N TRP A 325 12.91 -3.83 -15.77
CA TRP A 325 11.58 -3.46 -15.39
C TRP A 325 10.94 -4.56 -14.55
N PHE A 326 10.25 -4.14 -13.52
CA PHE A 326 9.52 -5.04 -12.63
C PHE A 326 8.11 -4.53 -12.44
N ARG A 327 7.17 -5.44 -12.35
CA ARG A 327 5.81 -5.14 -11.90
C ARG A 327 5.68 -5.57 -10.46
N ALA A 328 5.34 -4.66 -9.57
CA ALA A 328 5.14 -4.93 -8.17
C ALA A 328 3.69 -4.68 -7.75
N LYS A 329 3.18 -5.53 -6.86
CA LYS A 329 1.86 -5.43 -6.24
C LYS A 329 1.99 -5.59 -4.73
N VAL A 330 1.31 -4.74 -3.99
CA VAL A 330 1.16 -4.91 -2.53
C VAL A 330 0.34 -6.16 -2.25
N LEU A 331 0.78 -6.96 -1.29
CA LEU A 331 0.18 -8.24 -0.96
C LEU A 331 -0.97 -8.10 0.02
N ASP A 332 -2.11 -8.72 -0.30
CA ASP A 332 -3.24 -8.88 0.61
C ASP A 332 -2.97 -9.98 1.66
N GLU A 333 -2.35 -11.08 1.22
CA GLU A 333 -1.88 -12.16 2.09
C GLU A 333 -0.37 -12.01 2.32
N TRP A 334 0.03 -11.93 3.59
CA TRP A 334 1.42 -11.70 3.94
C TRP A 334 2.23 -12.99 4.04
N PRO A 335 3.53 -12.93 3.73
CA PRO A 335 4.44 -14.02 4.07
C PRO A 335 4.51 -14.22 5.57
N LEU A 336 4.66 -15.48 6.00
CA LEU A 336 5.08 -15.78 7.37
C LEU A 336 6.58 -15.46 7.47
N TRP A 337 6.90 -14.49 8.31
CA TRP A 337 8.27 -14.01 8.52
C TRP A 337 8.51 -13.74 10.00
N ASN A 338 9.51 -14.39 10.55
CA ASN A 338 9.92 -14.24 11.95
C ASN A 338 11.14 -13.32 12.10
N ARG A 339 11.36 -12.39 11.15
CA ARG A 339 12.53 -11.51 11.09
C ARG A 339 13.85 -12.29 10.87
N ASP A 340 13.76 -13.44 10.25
CA ASP A 340 14.88 -14.31 9.89
C ASP A 340 15.23 -14.23 8.39
N GLU A 341 16.13 -15.10 7.94
CA GLU A 341 16.63 -15.15 6.56
C GLU A 341 15.62 -15.70 5.55
N THR A 342 14.39 -16.01 5.98
CA THR A 342 13.38 -16.60 5.09
C THR A 342 12.01 -15.99 5.30
N ALA A 343 11.25 -15.86 4.20
CA ALA A 343 9.84 -15.48 4.20
C ALA A 343 9.03 -16.55 3.46
N LYS A 344 7.95 -17.03 4.05
CA LYS A 344 7.13 -18.11 3.47
C LYS A 344 5.76 -17.57 3.03
N LEU A 345 5.53 -17.55 1.72
CA LEU A 345 4.24 -17.18 1.13
C LEU A 345 3.55 -18.43 0.57
N GLY A 346 2.45 -18.84 1.19
CA GLY A 346 1.79 -20.10 0.88
C GLY A 346 2.74 -21.28 1.09
N ASN A 347 2.99 -22.06 0.04
CA ASN A 347 3.94 -23.20 0.07
C ASN A 347 5.36 -22.84 -0.41
N GLN A 348 5.60 -21.58 -0.78
CA GLN A 348 6.87 -21.11 -1.32
C GLN A 348 7.71 -20.46 -0.24
N THR A 349 9.01 -20.81 -0.17
CA THR A 349 9.96 -20.20 0.76
C THR A 349 10.94 -19.35 -0.04
N TYR A 350 10.92 -18.07 0.23
CA TYR A 350 11.81 -17.07 -0.32
C TYR A 350 12.98 -16.87 0.63
N ARG A 351 14.18 -16.62 0.11
CA ARG A 351 15.39 -16.36 0.88
C ARG A 351 15.76 -14.89 0.82
N LYS A 352 16.17 -14.34 1.95
CA LYS A 352 16.69 -12.97 2.04
C LYS A 352 17.92 -12.81 1.15
N GLU A 353 17.93 -11.74 0.34
CA GLU A 353 19.03 -11.37 -0.54
C GLU A 353 19.67 -10.06 -0.11
N TYR A 354 18.85 -9.03 0.14
CA TYR A 354 19.31 -7.69 0.44
C TYR A 354 18.55 -7.08 1.61
N GLU A 355 19.22 -6.19 2.31
CA GLU A 355 18.58 -5.28 3.27
C GLU A 355 19.29 -3.94 3.16
N TYR A 356 18.53 -2.86 2.93
CA TYR A 356 19.06 -1.52 2.70
C TYR A 356 18.06 -0.46 3.11
N ASP A 357 18.53 0.76 3.33
CA ASP A 357 17.69 1.91 3.53
C ASP A 357 17.53 2.66 2.20
N ALA A 358 16.28 2.97 1.83
CA ALA A 358 15.95 3.71 0.61
C ALA A 358 15.30 5.03 0.94
N ALA A 359 15.68 6.09 0.23
CA ALA A 359 15.13 7.43 0.39
C ALA A 359 14.43 7.90 -0.87
N VAL A 360 13.29 8.58 -0.72
CA VAL A 360 12.62 9.28 -1.82
C VAL A 360 13.44 10.51 -2.19
N THR A 361 13.94 10.56 -3.43
CA THR A 361 14.71 11.70 -3.94
C THR A 361 13.87 12.63 -4.81
N PHE A 362 12.73 12.14 -5.29
CA PHE A 362 11.83 12.84 -6.16
C PHE A 362 10.44 12.22 -6.14
N ALA A 363 9.39 13.04 -6.15
CA ALA A 363 8.02 12.62 -6.38
C ALA A 363 7.29 13.63 -7.28
N ALA A 364 6.34 13.16 -8.07
CA ALA A 364 5.44 13.99 -8.86
C ALA A 364 4.14 13.23 -9.17
N GLY A 365 3.04 13.96 -9.25
CA GLY A 365 1.72 13.40 -9.56
C GLY A 365 0.90 13.11 -8.31
N ALA A 366 0.04 12.11 -8.40
CA ALA A 366 -1.00 11.80 -7.43
C ALA A 366 -0.70 10.47 -6.72
N PHE A 367 -0.85 10.44 -5.41
CA PHE A 367 -0.60 9.28 -4.57
C PHE A 367 -1.78 9.01 -3.63
N ASN A 368 -1.98 7.77 -3.26
CA ASN A 368 -2.98 7.35 -2.27
C ASN A 368 -2.47 7.41 -0.83
N TRP A 369 -1.26 7.92 -0.62
CA TRP A 369 -0.69 8.30 0.66
C TRP A 369 0.21 9.53 0.50
N ARG A 370 0.60 10.14 1.60
CA ARG A 370 1.49 11.30 1.61
C ARG A 370 2.93 10.88 1.33
N VAL A 371 3.56 11.52 0.34
CA VAL A 371 4.93 11.25 -0.09
C VAL A 371 5.73 12.55 -0.06
N HIS A 372 6.89 12.53 0.60
CA HIS A 372 7.82 13.66 0.63
C HIS A 372 9.20 13.25 0.10
N ALA A 373 9.89 14.19 -0.51
CA ALA A 373 11.32 14.01 -0.75
C ALA A 373 12.08 13.97 0.59
N GLY A 374 12.83 12.90 0.79
CA GLY A 374 13.53 12.61 2.05
C GLY A 374 12.86 11.53 2.91
N ASP A 375 11.64 11.10 2.59
CA ASP A 375 11.04 9.93 3.25
C ASP A 375 11.93 8.71 3.08
N THR A 376 12.19 8.01 4.19
CA THR A 376 13.05 6.84 4.23
C THR A 376 12.27 5.59 4.60
N VAL A 377 12.69 4.47 4.05
CA VAL A 377 12.13 3.15 4.32
C VAL A 377 13.26 2.12 4.37
N ARG A 378 13.20 1.20 5.32
CA ARG A 378 14.06 0.02 5.33
C ARG A 378 13.43 -1.08 4.51
N VAL A 379 14.16 -1.55 3.51
CA VAL A 379 13.71 -2.59 2.59
C VAL A 379 14.47 -3.88 2.90
N THR A 380 13.73 -4.98 3.05
CA THR A 380 14.31 -6.34 3.10
C THR A 380 13.76 -7.11 1.91
N GLU A 381 14.63 -7.53 1.01
CA GLU A 381 14.27 -8.27 -0.20
C GLU A 381 14.53 -9.75 -0.06
N PHE A 382 13.60 -10.53 -0.59
CA PHE A 382 13.67 -11.99 -0.62
C PHE A 382 13.42 -12.48 -2.03
N SER A 383 14.08 -13.54 -2.45
CA SER A 383 13.92 -14.09 -3.80
C SER A 383 13.57 -15.57 -3.81
N LEU A 384 12.90 -15.96 -4.89
CA LEU A 384 12.65 -17.34 -5.30
C LEU A 384 12.55 -17.40 -6.83
N GLY A 385 13.63 -17.81 -7.49
CA GLY A 385 13.71 -17.81 -8.94
C GLY A 385 13.61 -16.39 -9.52
N LYS A 386 12.59 -16.15 -10.34
CA LYS A 386 12.34 -14.82 -10.97
C LYS A 386 11.44 -13.89 -10.14
N ASN A 387 10.83 -14.40 -9.10
CA ASN A 387 9.93 -13.64 -8.24
C ASN A 387 10.66 -13.15 -7.02
N SER A 388 10.37 -11.94 -6.60
CA SER A 388 10.86 -11.37 -5.35
C SER A 388 9.73 -10.85 -4.46
N LEU A 389 10.00 -10.84 -3.16
CA LEU A 389 9.18 -10.20 -2.15
C LEU A 389 10.00 -9.07 -1.54
N ALA A 390 9.36 -7.97 -1.24
CA ALA A 390 9.97 -6.88 -0.49
C ALA A 390 9.11 -6.56 0.74
N ALA A 391 9.77 -6.52 1.90
CA ALA A 391 9.23 -5.98 3.14
C ALA A 391 9.75 -4.56 3.31
N GLU A 392 8.86 -3.58 3.28
CA GLU A 392 9.18 -2.17 3.44
C GLU A 392 8.72 -1.71 4.83
N LEU A 393 9.67 -1.31 5.68
CA LEU A 393 9.45 -0.89 7.05
C LEU A 393 9.72 0.60 7.22
N THR A 394 8.69 1.33 7.63
CA THR A 394 8.78 2.71 8.14
C THR A 394 8.68 2.72 9.67
N ALA A 395 8.66 3.90 10.28
CA ALA A 395 8.46 4.03 11.73
C ALA A 395 7.10 3.45 12.19
N ASN A 396 6.06 3.54 11.35
CA ASN A 396 4.69 3.23 11.73
C ASN A 396 4.09 2.06 10.96
N GLU A 397 4.71 1.62 9.86
CA GLU A 397 4.09 0.66 8.96
C GLU A 397 5.12 -0.32 8.39
N LEU A 398 4.73 -1.59 8.29
CA LEU A 398 5.39 -2.62 7.52
C LEU A 398 4.46 -3.03 6.38
N THR A 399 4.94 -2.99 5.16
CA THR A 399 4.19 -3.44 3.98
C THR A 399 4.94 -4.54 3.25
N TRP A 400 4.22 -5.40 2.56
CA TRP A 400 4.79 -6.44 1.72
C TRP A 400 4.33 -6.28 0.28
N SER A 401 5.28 -6.35 -0.63
CA SER A 401 5.01 -6.40 -2.06
C SER A 401 5.64 -7.62 -2.71
N GLN A 402 5.04 -8.07 -3.80
CA GLN A 402 5.60 -9.09 -4.68
C GLN A 402 5.90 -8.46 -6.02
N SER A 403 7.11 -8.68 -6.52
CA SER A 403 7.51 -8.20 -7.83
C SER A 403 7.90 -9.36 -8.76
N ALA A 404 7.69 -9.11 -10.05
CA ALA A 404 8.05 -10.02 -11.13
C ALA A 404 8.65 -9.21 -12.29
N PRO A 405 9.68 -9.74 -12.97
CA PRO A 405 10.32 -9.05 -14.08
C PRO A 405 9.37 -8.88 -15.26
N VAL A 406 9.53 -7.77 -15.97
CA VAL A 406 8.78 -7.41 -17.17
C VAL A 406 9.78 -7.11 -18.28
N SER A 407 9.61 -7.72 -19.45
CA SER A 407 10.51 -7.47 -20.57
C SER A 407 10.28 -6.07 -21.17
N ALA A 408 11.32 -5.49 -21.77
CA ALA A 408 11.22 -4.24 -22.50
C ALA A 408 10.17 -4.29 -23.64
N ASP A 409 9.99 -5.46 -24.26
CA ASP A 409 8.97 -5.66 -25.29
C ASP A 409 7.55 -5.61 -24.71
N GLN A 410 7.35 -6.14 -23.50
CA GLN A 410 6.07 -6.01 -22.77
C GLN A 410 5.78 -4.56 -22.40
N ILE A 411 6.79 -3.81 -21.93
CA ILE A 411 6.63 -2.36 -21.64
C ILE A 411 6.19 -1.63 -22.90
N ARG A 412 6.86 -1.87 -24.04
CA ARG A 412 6.46 -1.28 -25.33
C ARG A 412 5.04 -1.69 -25.73
N ALA A 413 4.67 -2.94 -25.53
CA ALA A 413 3.31 -3.41 -25.82
C ALA A 413 2.24 -2.77 -24.94
N TRP A 414 2.56 -2.46 -23.66
CA TRP A 414 1.62 -1.86 -22.72
C TRP A 414 1.40 -0.37 -22.98
N PHE A 415 2.47 0.38 -23.27
CA PHE A 415 2.42 1.84 -23.42
C PHE A 415 2.41 2.32 -24.88
N GLY A 416 2.66 1.44 -25.83
CA GLY A 416 2.82 1.76 -27.26
C GLY A 416 4.28 2.01 -27.63
N THR A 417 4.50 2.43 -28.89
CA THR A 417 5.84 2.58 -29.47
C THR A 417 6.63 3.80 -28.97
N GLU A 418 6.00 4.71 -28.25
CA GLU A 418 6.62 5.96 -27.79
C GLU A 418 7.53 5.78 -26.57
N VAL A 419 7.37 4.70 -25.81
CA VAL A 419 8.20 4.44 -24.65
C VAL A 419 9.55 3.86 -25.08
N LYS A 420 10.59 4.67 -24.98
CA LYS A 420 11.99 4.25 -25.18
C LYS A 420 12.44 3.42 -23.98
N ALA A 421 11.98 2.17 -23.91
CA ALA A 421 12.59 1.20 -22.97
C ALA A 421 13.99 0.90 -23.50
N GLU A 422 15.03 1.44 -22.89
CA GLU A 422 16.39 1.06 -23.21
C GLU A 422 16.56 -0.44 -23.00
N LYS A 423 17.16 -1.12 -23.98
CA LYS A 423 17.63 -2.48 -23.75
C LYS A 423 18.70 -2.36 -22.68
N LEU A 424 18.45 -2.95 -21.53
CA LEU A 424 19.46 -3.09 -20.50
C LEU A 424 20.74 -3.64 -21.14
N GLN A 425 21.82 -2.90 -20.96
CA GLN A 425 23.13 -3.47 -21.21
C GLN A 425 23.33 -4.57 -20.17
N PRO A 426 23.59 -5.82 -20.60
CA PRO A 426 23.87 -6.87 -19.63
C PRO A 426 25.03 -6.40 -18.76
N LYS A 427 24.87 -6.47 -17.43
CA LYS A 427 26.01 -6.28 -16.49
C LYS A 427 27.19 -7.05 -17.06
N THR A 428 28.36 -6.42 -17.13
CA THR A 428 29.58 -7.08 -17.65
C THR A 428 29.71 -8.41 -16.93
N PRO A 429 29.64 -9.55 -17.62
CA PRO A 429 29.61 -10.83 -16.92
C PRO A 429 30.83 -10.94 -16.01
N ILE A 430 30.64 -11.42 -14.77
CA ILE A 430 31.73 -11.59 -13.79
C ILE A 430 32.94 -12.29 -14.42
N LEU A 431 32.69 -13.24 -15.33
CA LEU A 431 33.73 -13.89 -16.15
C LEU A 431 34.51 -12.92 -17.04
N SER A 432 33.89 -11.83 -17.55
CA SER A 432 34.61 -10.82 -18.35
C SER A 432 35.52 -9.98 -17.46
N ILE A 433 35.04 -9.62 -16.26
CA ILE A 433 35.85 -8.91 -15.26
C ILE A 433 37.04 -9.80 -14.85
N ALA A 434 36.83 -11.08 -14.54
CA ALA A 434 37.85 -12.03 -14.22
C ALA A 434 38.93 -12.18 -15.33
N LYS A 435 38.48 -12.16 -16.62
CA LYS A 435 39.39 -12.16 -17.77
C LYS A 435 40.30 -10.95 -17.80
N TYR A 436 39.79 -9.75 -17.53
CA TYR A 436 40.63 -8.53 -17.47
C TYR A 436 41.65 -8.61 -16.34
N PHE A 437 41.26 -9.11 -15.17
CA PHE A 437 42.21 -9.36 -14.08
C PHE A 437 43.26 -10.42 -14.44
N MET A 438 42.89 -11.47 -15.17
CA MET A 438 43.85 -12.46 -15.70
C MET A 438 44.81 -11.85 -16.71
N TYR A 439 44.35 -10.98 -17.61
CA TYR A 439 45.28 -10.29 -18.52
C TYR A 439 46.24 -9.37 -17.77
N GLY A 440 45.74 -8.65 -16.76
CA GLY A 440 46.62 -7.87 -15.84
C GLY A 440 47.64 -8.75 -15.12
N LEU A 441 47.25 -9.89 -14.58
CA LEU A 441 48.13 -10.86 -13.93
C LEU A 441 49.23 -11.33 -14.87
N LEU A 442 48.89 -11.71 -16.10
CA LEU A 442 49.86 -12.15 -17.11
C LEU A 442 50.78 -11.02 -17.54
N ALA A 443 50.27 -9.82 -17.75
CA ALA A 443 51.08 -8.65 -18.10
C ALA A 443 52.09 -8.29 -17.01
N PHE A 444 51.68 -8.29 -15.75
CA PHE A 444 52.56 -8.02 -14.59
C PHE A 444 53.65 -9.07 -14.41
N ASN A 445 53.34 -10.34 -14.70
CA ASN A 445 54.27 -11.45 -14.52
C ASN A 445 54.97 -11.86 -15.83
N PHE A 446 54.82 -11.10 -16.89
CA PHE A 446 55.44 -11.42 -18.18
C PHE A 446 56.96 -11.53 -18.11
N ILE A 447 57.63 -10.54 -17.48
CA ILE A 447 59.07 -10.53 -17.34
C ILE A 447 59.57 -11.67 -16.42
N PRO A 448 59.00 -11.88 -15.21
CA PRO A 448 59.32 -13.04 -14.37
C PRO A 448 59.10 -14.40 -15.05
N LEU A 449 58.01 -14.55 -15.83
CA LEU A 449 57.74 -15.77 -16.60
C LEU A 449 58.78 -16.02 -17.69
N MET A 450 59.34 -14.96 -18.32
CA MET A 450 60.36 -15.10 -19.32
C MET A 450 61.74 -15.42 -18.74
N LEU A 451 62.06 -14.86 -17.56
CA LEU A 451 63.39 -15.03 -16.95
C LEU A 451 63.50 -16.27 -16.07
N GLU A 452 62.41 -16.64 -15.37
CA GLU A 452 62.39 -17.70 -14.34
C GLU A 452 61.15 -18.57 -14.45
N PHE A 453 60.87 -19.11 -15.65
CA PHE A 453 59.68 -19.89 -15.95
C PHE A 453 59.45 -21.04 -14.97
N GLY A 454 60.51 -21.78 -14.63
CA GLY A 454 60.45 -22.99 -13.80
C GLY A 454 59.84 -22.75 -12.39
N HIS A 455 60.03 -21.56 -11.83
CA HIS A 455 59.50 -21.19 -10.51
C HIS A 455 58.25 -20.35 -10.60
N THR A 456 58.16 -19.41 -11.54
CA THR A 456 57.07 -18.40 -11.63
C THR A 456 55.74 -18.97 -12.11
N TRP A 457 55.75 -19.93 -13.06
CA TRP A 457 54.49 -20.40 -13.69
C TRP A 457 53.52 -21.00 -12.68
N LYS A 458 53.98 -21.68 -11.61
CA LYS A 458 53.14 -22.29 -10.58
C LYS A 458 52.34 -21.22 -9.81
N TYR A 459 52.99 -20.12 -9.42
CA TYR A 459 52.37 -19.04 -8.68
C TYR A 459 51.36 -18.29 -9.55
N VAL A 460 51.66 -18.05 -10.83
CA VAL A 460 50.74 -17.42 -11.79
C VAL A 460 49.52 -18.29 -12.03
N LEU A 461 49.71 -19.62 -12.13
CA LEU A 461 48.62 -20.57 -12.29
C LEU A 461 47.69 -20.60 -11.06
N PHE A 462 48.25 -20.61 -9.83
CA PHE A 462 47.46 -20.55 -8.59
C PHE A 462 46.71 -19.21 -8.48
N ALA A 463 47.34 -18.10 -8.81
CA ALA A 463 46.69 -16.78 -8.81
C ALA A 463 45.59 -16.70 -9.86
N ALA A 464 45.80 -17.23 -11.06
CA ALA A 464 44.80 -17.32 -12.11
C ALA A 464 43.60 -18.19 -11.67
N ALA A 465 43.84 -19.34 -11.05
CA ALA A 465 42.82 -20.20 -10.50
C ALA A 465 42.01 -19.50 -9.39
N ALA A 466 42.68 -18.76 -8.50
CA ALA A 466 42.03 -17.98 -7.41
C ALA A 466 41.14 -16.85 -7.94
N ILE A 467 41.43 -16.29 -9.12
CA ILE A 467 40.59 -15.30 -9.78
C ILE A 467 39.41 -15.98 -10.56
N TYR A 468 39.73 -17.00 -11.33
CA TYR A 468 38.78 -17.58 -12.30
C TYR A 468 37.77 -18.53 -11.67
N VAL A 469 38.19 -19.38 -10.72
CA VAL A 469 37.32 -20.40 -10.12
C VAL A 469 36.15 -19.78 -9.34
N PRO A 470 36.35 -18.79 -8.46
CA PRO A 470 35.25 -18.11 -7.81
C PRO A 470 34.32 -17.39 -8.80
N ALA A 471 34.88 -16.69 -9.80
CA ALA A 471 34.11 -16.01 -10.83
C ALA A 471 33.26 -16.97 -11.66
N TRP A 472 33.82 -18.14 -12.00
CA TRP A 472 33.07 -19.21 -12.68
C TRP A 472 31.99 -19.81 -11.79
N GLY A 473 32.25 -20.05 -10.52
CA GLY A 473 31.28 -20.56 -9.55
C GLY A 473 30.10 -19.61 -9.39
N ILE A 474 30.35 -18.30 -9.24
CA ILE A 474 29.31 -17.27 -9.12
C ILE A 474 28.53 -17.15 -10.43
N SER A 475 29.20 -17.18 -11.60
CA SER A 475 28.54 -17.15 -12.91
C SER A 475 27.58 -18.34 -13.08
N LYS A 476 28.04 -19.55 -12.70
CA LYS A 476 27.21 -20.75 -12.78
C LYS A 476 26.02 -20.72 -11.83
N MET A 477 26.21 -20.22 -10.61
CA MET A 477 25.11 -20.02 -9.65
C MET A 477 24.07 -18.99 -10.15
N ASN A 478 24.51 -17.95 -10.86
CA ASN A 478 23.62 -16.97 -11.47
C ASN A 478 22.87 -17.53 -12.69
N ASP A 479 23.53 -18.38 -13.49
CA ASP A 479 22.89 -19.06 -14.65
C ASP A 479 21.83 -20.11 -14.22
N GLU A 480 22.05 -20.80 -13.10
CA GLU A 480 21.06 -21.75 -12.53
C GLU A 480 19.88 -21.02 -11.85
N ARG A 481 20.02 -19.72 -11.53
CA ARG A 481 18.98 -18.87 -10.97
C ARG A 481 18.21 -18.04 -12.01
N SER A 482 18.67 -17.98 -13.26
CA SER A 482 18.01 -17.28 -14.39
C SER A 482 17.08 -18.21 -15.18
#